data_74716c9cbe06cab0300de5323b8b303f
#
_entry.id   74716c9cbe06cab0300de5323b8b303f
#
_cell.length_a   1.000
_cell.length_b   1.000
_cell.length_c   1.000
_cell.angle_alpha   90.00
_cell.angle_beta   90.00
_cell.angle_gamma   90.00
#
_symmetry.space_group_name_H-M   'P 1'
#
loop_
_entity.id
_entity.type
_entity.pdbx_description
1 polymer ?
#
loop_
_entity_poly.entity_id
_entity_poly.type
_entity_poly.pdbx_seq_one_letter_code
_entity_poly.pdbx_strand_id
1 'polypeptide(L)'
;MIKIKMRNNCSRSKNFIKRIEQFGADIEFDEKSKIVFISDVHRGDGGYSDSLRQNRNIYKAAIKYYLRNDYTLIELGDGDELWKNKNLADIAYNYKDIFKILSEFNKKKKLYMIFGNHDMAKADKDFILKQEKIFKQIGRRFGKDLLNLYKNIDFYEGIVLKYIPAGKRILAFHGHQVDFMNCDLWRISRFLVRYIWRPMEGIAGFKEPVSPSSNYDKGTKIDMMLEKVARKERKIIICGHTHNDIFPKVSEGLYFNDGCCVFPSSITTIEIKNGLISLVKWRIEVDNNNILFVKKNIIGGPEKIENYFEYARNL
;
A
#
# COMPACT_ATOMS: atom_id res chain seq x y z
N MET A 1 2.96 -29.58 -4.19
CA MET A 1 2.83 -28.10 -4.26
C MET A 1 4.24 -27.50 -4.35
N ILE A 2 4.67 -27.12 -5.57
CA ILE A 2 6.00 -26.58 -5.83
C ILE A 2 5.98 -25.12 -5.41
N LYS A 3 6.48 -24.82 -4.19
CA LYS A 3 6.72 -23.46 -3.73
C LYS A 3 7.99 -22.94 -4.42
N ILE A 4 7.81 -22.19 -5.50
CA ILE A 4 8.91 -21.57 -6.23
C ILE A 4 9.57 -20.56 -5.30
N LYS A 5 10.89 -20.75 -5.13
CA LYS A 5 11.79 -19.82 -4.44
C LYS A 5 11.78 -18.51 -5.24
N MET A 6 10.98 -17.52 -4.81
CA MET A 6 11.11 -16.17 -5.37
C MET A 6 12.54 -15.71 -5.11
N ARG A 7 13.34 -15.63 -6.17
CA ARG A 7 14.62 -14.92 -6.10
C ARG A 7 14.31 -13.46 -5.82
N ASN A 8 14.93 -12.91 -4.78
CA ASN A 8 14.88 -11.51 -4.34
C ASN A 8 15.45 -10.53 -5.38
N ASN A 9 15.01 -10.62 -6.61
CA ASN A 9 15.37 -9.68 -7.66
C ASN A 9 14.08 -8.96 -8.06
N CYS A 10 13.82 -7.81 -7.42
CA CYS A 10 13.08 -6.77 -8.11
C CYS A 10 13.92 -6.47 -9.35
N SER A 11 13.65 -7.12 -10.43
CA SER A 11 14.23 -6.82 -11.72
C SER A 11 13.24 -5.90 -12.42
N ARG A 12 13.70 -4.76 -12.92
CA ARG A 12 13.03 -3.88 -13.89
C ARG A 12 12.73 -4.63 -15.19
N SER A 13 12.37 -5.89 -15.05
CA SER A 13 12.04 -6.75 -16.17
C SER A 13 10.78 -6.19 -16.82
N LYS A 14 10.84 -6.02 -18.13
CA LYS A 14 9.67 -5.71 -18.99
C LYS A 14 8.51 -6.70 -18.77
N ASN A 15 8.67 -7.67 -17.88
CA ASN A 15 7.77 -8.78 -17.61
C ASN A 15 7.15 -8.74 -16.19
N PHE A 16 7.25 -7.64 -15.42
CA PHE A 16 6.67 -7.60 -14.07
C PHE A 16 5.15 -7.82 -14.08
N ILE A 17 4.45 -7.29 -15.09
CA ILE A 17 3.01 -7.54 -15.27
C ILE A 17 2.74 -9.04 -15.40
N LYS A 18 3.50 -9.75 -16.25
CA LYS A 18 3.34 -11.20 -16.38
C LYS A 18 3.63 -11.96 -15.08
N ARG A 19 4.61 -11.50 -14.29
CA ARG A 19 4.87 -12.10 -12.97
C ARG A 19 3.69 -11.89 -12.02
N ILE A 20 3.12 -10.68 -11.98
CA ILE A 20 1.94 -10.40 -11.16
C ILE A 20 0.77 -11.29 -11.60
N GLU A 21 0.52 -11.42 -12.90
CA GLU A 21 -0.55 -12.28 -13.41
C GLU A 21 -0.34 -13.77 -13.15
N GLN A 22 0.91 -14.21 -13.05
CA GLN A 22 1.26 -15.62 -12.82
C GLN A 22 1.36 -15.99 -11.34
N PHE A 23 1.84 -15.07 -10.48
CA PHE A 23 2.21 -15.36 -9.08
C PHE A 23 1.52 -14.45 -8.06
N GLY A 24 0.78 -13.44 -8.50
CA GLY A 24 -0.02 -12.58 -7.64
C GLY A 24 -1.21 -13.33 -7.02
N ALA A 25 -1.83 -12.74 -6.01
CA ALA A 25 -3.10 -13.25 -5.52
C ALA A 25 -4.21 -12.94 -6.51
N ASP A 26 -5.10 -13.92 -6.73
CA ASP A 26 -6.35 -13.72 -7.45
C ASP A 26 -7.47 -13.39 -6.48
N ILE A 27 -8.18 -12.29 -6.71
CA ILE A 27 -9.35 -11.88 -5.95
C ILE A 27 -10.52 -11.72 -6.91
N GLU A 28 -11.54 -12.52 -6.76
CA GLU A 28 -12.80 -12.36 -7.49
C GLU A 28 -13.67 -11.34 -6.78
N PHE A 29 -14.31 -10.46 -7.53
CA PHE A 29 -15.22 -9.46 -7.00
C PHE A 29 -16.36 -9.15 -7.96
N ASP A 30 -17.43 -8.64 -7.41
CA ASP A 30 -18.67 -8.27 -8.08
C ASP A 30 -19.20 -6.92 -7.57
N GLU A 31 -20.40 -6.55 -7.98
CA GLU A 31 -21.07 -5.31 -7.55
C GLU A 31 -21.33 -5.25 -6.03
N LYS A 32 -21.49 -6.41 -5.35
CA LYS A 32 -21.72 -6.46 -3.90
C LYS A 32 -20.44 -6.34 -3.09
N SER A 33 -19.31 -6.51 -3.73
CA SER A 33 -17.99 -6.49 -3.11
C SER A 33 -17.62 -5.09 -2.64
N LYS A 34 -16.89 -5.02 -1.52
CA LYS A 34 -16.35 -3.80 -0.95
C LYS A 34 -14.85 -3.99 -0.76
N ILE A 35 -14.06 -3.23 -1.50
CA ILE A 35 -12.59 -3.32 -1.48
C ILE A 35 -12.03 -1.92 -1.23
N VAL A 36 -10.99 -1.84 -0.41
CA VAL A 36 -10.23 -0.60 -0.21
C VAL A 36 -8.75 -0.85 -0.42
N PHE A 37 -8.11 0.06 -1.11
CA PHE A 37 -6.67 0.09 -1.34
C PHE A 37 -6.06 1.21 -0.51
N ILE A 38 -4.99 0.91 0.22
CA ILE A 38 -4.22 1.84 1.04
C ILE A 38 -2.74 1.51 0.86
N SER A 39 -1.92 2.49 0.51
CA SER A 39 -0.47 2.36 0.41
C SER A 39 0.28 3.38 1.25
N ASP A 40 1.60 3.31 1.20
CA ASP A 40 2.51 4.34 1.71
C ASP A 40 2.15 4.80 3.13
N VAL A 41 1.90 3.79 3.98
CA VAL A 41 1.55 4.02 5.39
C VAL A 41 2.80 4.39 6.19
N HIS A 42 3.95 3.78 5.87
CA HIS A 42 5.24 4.03 6.50
C HIS A 42 5.18 4.01 8.02
N ARG A 43 4.55 2.97 8.61
CA ARG A 43 4.56 2.76 10.07
C ARG A 43 5.99 2.65 10.57
N GLY A 44 6.39 3.53 11.46
CA GLY A 44 7.71 3.55 12.08
C GLY A 44 7.73 3.12 13.53
N ASP A 45 8.81 3.42 14.24
CA ASP A 45 9.03 3.05 15.64
C ASP A 45 8.50 4.08 16.67
N GLY A 46 7.76 5.11 16.21
CA GLY A 46 7.25 6.21 17.04
C GLY A 46 8.26 7.33 17.26
N GLY A 47 9.47 7.22 16.74
CA GLY A 47 10.50 8.24 16.81
C GLY A 47 10.24 9.44 15.88
N TYR A 48 11.23 10.33 15.77
CA TYR A 48 11.14 11.54 14.95
C TYR A 48 10.98 11.26 13.44
N SER A 49 11.51 10.13 12.98
CA SER A 49 11.46 9.72 11.58
C SER A 49 10.26 8.82 11.21
N ASP A 50 9.29 8.69 12.12
CA ASP A 50 8.05 7.93 11.89
C ASP A 50 7.06 8.76 11.10
N SER A 51 6.91 8.45 9.82
CA SER A 51 6.11 9.24 8.89
C SER A 51 4.60 9.16 9.15
N LEU A 52 4.09 8.03 9.67
CA LEU A 52 2.68 7.89 10.02
C LEU A 52 2.28 8.61 11.31
N ARG A 53 3.24 8.97 12.16
CA ARG A 53 2.98 9.46 13.52
C ARG A 53 1.90 10.52 13.60
N GLN A 54 1.91 11.51 12.71
CA GLN A 54 0.94 12.60 12.68
C GLN A 54 -0.45 12.13 12.26
N ASN A 55 -0.55 11.15 11.38
CA ASN A 55 -1.79 10.63 10.82
C ASN A 55 -2.29 9.35 11.48
N ARG A 56 -1.60 8.87 12.54
CA ARG A 56 -1.94 7.61 13.22
C ARG A 56 -3.44 7.49 13.56
N ASN A 57 -4.04 8.55 14.09
CA ASN A 57 -5.44 8.54 14.50
C ASN A 57 -6.39 8.54 13.31
N ILE A 58 -6.05 9.26 12.22
CA ILE A 58 -6.83 9.28 10.98
C ILE A 58 -6.80 7.88 10.35
N TYR A 59 -5.60 7.30 10.18
CA TYR A 59 -5.41 5.96 9.64
C TYR A 59 -6.17 4.91 10.47
N LYS A 60 -6.04 4.97 11.80
CA LYS A 60 -6.76 4.06 12.70
C LYS A 60 -8.28 4.19 12.58
N ALA A 61 -8.80 5.41 12.44
CA ALA A 61 -10.23 5.66 12.23
C ALA A 61 -10.69 5.07 10.89
N ALA A 62 -9.93 5.30 9.80
CA ALA A 62 -10.23 4.79 8.48
C ALA A 62 -10.27 3.25 8.44
N ILE A 63 -9.23 2.56 8.93
CA ILE A 63 -9.21 1.09 8.90
C ILE A 63 -10.27 0.47 9.82
N LYS A 64 -10.63 1.12 10.94
CA LYS A 64 -11.77 0.69 11.77
C LYS A 64 -13.09 0.83 11.04
N TYR A 65 -13.30 1.92 10.31
CA TYR A 65 -14.48 2.11 9.49
C TYR A 65 -14.58 1.00 8.44
N TYR A 66 -13.51 0.71 7.71
CA TYR A 66 -13.49 -0.33 6.70
C TYR A 66 -13.75 -1.73 7.27
N LEU A 67 -13.17 -2.05 8.43
CA LEU A 67 -13.43 -3.32 9.12
C LEU A 67 -14.90 -3.47 9.54
N ARG A 68 -15.50 -2.41 10.09
CA ARG A 68 -16.92 -2.41 10.54
C ARG A 68 -17.90 -2.50 9.36
N ASN A 69 -17.53 -1.94 8.22
CA ASN A 69 -18.36 -1.94 7.00
C ASN A 69 -18.05 -3.09 6.06
N ASP A 70 -17.29 -4.08 6.55
CA ASP A 70 -17.02 -5.36 5.89
C ASP A 70 -16.24 -5.26 4.57
N TYR A 71 -15.33 -4.29 4.46
CA TYR A 71 -14.43 -4.17 3.32
C TYR A 71 -13.31 -5.23 3.35
N THR A 72 -12.85 -5.61 2.17
CA THR A 72 -11.56 -6.27 1.98
C THR A 72 -10.48 -5.17 1.91
N LEU A 73 -9.49 -5.25 2.77
CA LEU A 73 -8.36 -4.33 2.81
C LEU A 73 -7.19 -4.88 2.00
N ILE A 74 -6.73 -4.10 1.04
CA ILE A 74 -5.53 -4.36 0.26
C ILE A 74 -4.50 -3.28 0.62
N GLU A 75 -3.46 -3.66 1.37
CA GLU A 75 -2.30 -2.79 1.63
C GLU A 75 -1.34 -2.90 0.44
N LEU A 76 -1.26 -1.80 -0.36
CA LEU A 76 -0.54 -1.76 -1.64
C LEU A 76 0.97 -1.50 -1.52
N GLY A 77 1.59 -1.92 -0.43
CA GLY A 77 3.02 -1.75 -0.20
C GLY A 77 3.38 -0.53 0.64
N ASP A 78 4.63 -0.50 1.07
CA ASP A 78 5.18 0.51 1.98
C ASP A 78 4.33 0.70 3.25
N GLY A 79 3.79 -0.43 3.73
CA GLY A 79 3.04 -0.47 4.97
C GLY A 79 3.93 -0.21 6.19
N ASP A 80 5.13 -0.80 6.22
CA ASP A 80 6.08 -0.69 7.31
C ASP A 80 7.42 -0.13 6.85
N GLU A 81 7.94 0.87 7.58
CA GLU A 81 9.19 1.57 7.27
C GLU A 81 10.42 0.75 7.67
N LEU A 82 10.74 -0.28 6.90
CA LEU A 82 11.88 -1.18 7.17
C LEU A 82 13.21 -0.69 6.59
N TRP A 83 13.21 0.43 5.88
CA TRP A 83 14.47 1.06 5.51
C TRP A 83 15.09 1.80 6.69
N LYS A 84 14.30 2.56 7.43
CA LYS A 84 14.73 3.30 8.63
C LYS A 84 14.83 2.39 9.86
N ASN A 85 13.95 1.39 9.98
CA ASN A 85 13.86 0.50 11.14
C ASN A 85 14.35 -0.92 10.81
N LYS A 86 15.15 -1.50 11.71
CA LYS A 86 15.70 -2.85 11.52
C LYS A 86 14.70 -3.95 11.89
N ASN A 87 13.91 -3.70 12.92
CA ASN A 87 13.04 -4.69 13.53
C ASN A 87 11.58 -4.33 13.27
N LEU A 88 10.85 -5.22 12.64
CA LEU A 88 9.40 -5.11 12.50
C LEU A 88 8.69 -5.11 13.86
N ALA A 89 9.32 -5.75 14.86
CA ALA A 89 8.80 -5.81 16.21
C ALA A 89 8.67 -4.44 16.89
N ASP A 90 9.62 -3.54 16.67
CA ASP A 90 9.59 -2.18 17.24
C ASP A 90 8.43 -1.38 16.63
N ILE A 91 8.24 -1.49 15.31
CA ILE A 91 7.10 -0.92 14.59
C ILE A 91 5.78 -1.48 15.15
N ALA A 92 5.70 -2.80 15.23
CA ALA A 92 4.49 -3.48 15.69
C ALA A 92 4.16 -3.15 17.15
N TYR A 93 5.15 -2.99 18.01
CA TYR A 93 4.96 -2.57 19.39
C TYR A 93 4.39 -1.16 19.49
N ASN A 94 4.92 -0.23 18.70
CA ASN A 94 4.41 1.15 18.65
C ASN A 94 2.96 1.21 18.12
N TYR A 95 2.64 0.40 17.09
CA TYR A 95 1.34 0.37 16.41
C TYR A 95 0.49 -0.85 16.78
N LYS A 96 0.62 -1.38 18.01
CA LYS A 96 -0.10 -2.60 18.46
C LYS A 96 -1.62 -2.53 18.30
N ASP A 97 -2.22 -1.37 18.42
CA ASP A 97 -3.65 -1.18 18.23
C ASP A 97 -4.05 -1.28 16.74
N ILE A 98 -3.20 -0.83 15.82
CA ILE A 98 -3.36 -0.96 14.37
C ILE A 98 -3.16 -2.42 13.96
N PHE A 99 -2.10 -3.08 14.43
CA PHE A 99 -1.86 -4.50 14.13
C PHE A 99 -2.98 -5.41 14.65
N LYS A 100 -3.66 -5.06 15.75
CA LYS A 100 -4.87 -5.77 16.18
C LYS A 100 -5.99 -5.65 15.16
N ILE A 101 -6.20 -4.47 14.59
CA ILE A 101 -7.24 -4.26 13.55
C ILE A 101 -6.88 -5.06 12.29
N LEU A 102 -5.62 -5.04 11.86
CA LEU A 102 -5.14 -5.85 10.73
C LEU A 102 -5.33 -7.35 10.99
N SER A 103 -5.08 -7.82 12.22
CA SER A 103 -5.35 -9.20 12.62
C SER A 103 -6.84 -9.57 12.50
N GLU A 104 -7.75 -8.64 12.81
CA GLU A 104 -9.19 -8.90 12.64
C GLU A 104 -9.59 -9.00 11.15
N PHE A 105 -9.03 -8.17 10.27
CA PHE A 105 -9.18 -8.33 8.82
C PHE A 105 -8.68 -9.71 8.35
N ASN A 106 -7.49 -10.12 8.83
CA ASN A 106 -6.89 -11.40 8.46
C ASN A 106 -7.73 -12.59 8.93
N LYS A 107 -8.26 -12.56 10.16
CA LYS A 107 -9.19 -13.59 10.67
C LYS A 107 -10.43 -13.74 9.80
N LYS A 108 -10.93 -12.64 9.23
CA LYS A 108 -12.04 -12.62 8.29
C LYS A 108 -11.64 -13.01 6.86
N LYS A 109 -10.35 -13.30 6.60
CA LYS A 109 -9.79 -13.52 5.25
C LYS A 109 -10.00 -12.32 4.32
N LYS A 110 -10.00 -11.12 4.86
CA LYS A 110 -10.19 -9.84 4.18
C LYS A 110 -8.98 -8.92 4.26
N LEU A 111 -7.78 -9.49 4.39
CA LEU A 111 -6.51 -8.77 4.36
C LEU A 111 -5.61 -9.35 3.29
N TYR A 112 -5.15 -8.49 2.40
CA TYR A 112 -4.10 -8.79 1.43
C TYR A 112 -2.98 -7.78 1.58
N MET A 113 -1.73 -8.23 1.55
CA MET A 113 -0.57 -7.37 1.69
C MET A 113 0.37 -7.52 0.51
N ILE A 114 0.65 -6.41 -0.14
CA ILE A 114 1.67 -6.27 -1.17
C ILE A 114 2.90 -5.66 -0.51
N PHE A 115 4.10 -6.05 -0.91
CA PHE A 115 5.31 -5.38 -0.47
C PHE A 115 5.66 -4.22 -1.42
N GLY A 116 6.06 -3.09 -0.83
CA GLY A 116 6.68 -1.98 -1.55
C GLY A 116 8.20 -2.04 -1.49
N ASN A 117 8.88 -0.96 -1.85
CA ASN A 117 10.34 -0.89 -1.74
C ASN A 117 10.82 -0.75 -0.29
N HIS A 118 10.12 0.00 0.57
CA HIS A 118 10.49 0.18 1.97
C HIS A 118 10.29 -1.09 2.81
N ASP A 119 9.38 -1.95 2.44
CA ASP A 119 9.11 -3.19 3.17
C ASP A 119 9.31 -4.46 2.33
N MET A 120 10.10 -4.37 1.25
CA MET A 120 10.48 -5.49 0.38
C MET A 120 11.11 -6.68 1.14
N ALA A 121 11.67 -6.45 2.32
CA ALA A 121 12.17 -7.52 3.18
C ALA A 121 11.09 -8.55 3.54
N LYS A 122 9.81 -8.17 3.54
CA LYS A 122 8.67 -9.07 3.79
C LYS A 122 8.50 -10.16 2.73
N ALA A 123 9.02 -9.96 1.52
CA ALA A 123 9.06 -10.99 0.48
C ALA A 123 9.99 -12.16 0.84
N ASP A 124 10.92 -11.95 1.78
CA ASP A 124 11.87 -12.95 2.22
C ASP A 124 11.31 -13.74 3.43
N LYS A 125 11.10 -15.04 3.22
CA LYS A 125 10.65 -15.95 4.29
C LYS A 125 11.61 -16.01 5.47
N ASP A 126 12.91 -15.92 5.21
CA ASP A 126 13.91 -15.92 6.27
C ASP A 126 13.81 -14.68 7.14
N PHE A 127 13.43 -13.53 6.55
CA PHE A 127 13.13 -12.32 7.32
C PHE A 127 11.96 -12.55 8.26
N ILE A 128 10.84 -13.09 7.77
CA ILE A 128 9.65 -13.37 8.60
C ILE A 128 9.98 -14.36 9.70
N LEU A 129 10.70 -15.46 9.41
CA LEU A 129 11.13 -16.43 10.41
C LEU A 129 12.02 -15.81 11.51
N LYS A 130 12.89 -14.87 11.15
CA LYS A 130 13.69 -14.10 12.13
C LYS A 130 12.80 -13.22 13.00
N GLN A 131 11.82 -12.53 12.40
CA GLN A 131 10.86 -11.71 13.16
C GLN A 131 10.01 -12.56 14.11
N GLU A 132 9.62 -13.77 13.73
CA GLU A 132 8.90 -14.68 14.62
C GLU A 132 9.65 -14.96 15.92
N LYS A 133 10.98 -15.13 15.87
CA LYS A 133 11.80 -15.32 17.07
C LYS A 133 11.74 -14.09 17.98
N ILE A 134 11.77 -12.90 17.40
CA ILE A 134 11.68 -11.64 18.13
C ILE A 134 10.26 -11.47 18.73
N PHE A 135 9.21 -11.77 17.97
CA PHE A 135 7.81 -11.68 18.44
C PHE A 135 7.54 -12.57 19.64
N LYS A 136 8.20 -13.73 19.75
CA LYS A 136 8.11 -14.62 20.92
C LYS A 136 8.64 -13.95 22.19
N GLN A 137 9.55 -12.98 22.07
CA GLN A 137 10.14 -12.24 23.19
C GLN A 137 9.32 -11.03 23.62
N ILE A 138 8.46 -10.52 22.72
CA ILE A 138 7.56 -9.38 23.00
C ILE A 138 6.31 -9.89 23.71
N GLY A 139 6.13 -9.58 24.99
CA GLY A 139 5.01 -9.91 25.88
C GLY A 139 3.98 -10.94 25.35
N ARG A 140 3.72 -11.97 26.11
CA ARG A 140 3.07 -13.23 25.70
C ARG A 140 1.81 -13.13 24.83
N ARG A 141 0.93 -12.13 25.05
CA ARG A 141 -0.34 -12.03 24.32
C ARG A 141 -0.15 -11.34 22.97
N PHE A 142 0.50 -10.17 22.95
CA PHE A 142 0.68 -9.39 21.72
C PHE A 142 1.63 -10.09 20.74
N GLY A 143 2.71 -10.69 21.24
CA GLY A 143 3.62 -11.51 20.41
C GLY A 143 2.89 -12.68 19.73
N LYS A 144 1.91 -13.33 20.40
CA LYS A 144 1.08 -14.37 19.79
C LYS A 144 0.19 -13.82 18.67
N ASP A 145 -0.42 -12.66 18.86
CA ASP A 145 -1.29 -12.03 17.85
C ASP A 145 -0.48 -11.67 16.59
N LEU A 146 0.74 -11.14 16.75
CA LEU A 146 1.65 -10.87 15.64
C LEU A 146 2.09 -12.15 14.93
N LEU A 147 2.48 -13.18 15.70
CA LEU A 147 2.84 -14.49 15.14
C LEU A 147 1.70 -15.09 14.32
N ASN A 148 0.46 -15.01 14.83
CA ASN A 148 -0.70 -15.51 14.12
C ASN A 148 -0.96 -14.73 12.83
N LEU A 149 -0.83 -13.39 12.86
CA LEU A 149 -0.96 -12.55 11.69
C LEU A 149 0.07 -12.94 10.63
N TYR A 150 1.36 -12.91 10.97
CA TYR A 150 2.45 -13.10 10.01
C TYR A 150 2.63 -14.54 9.53
N LYS A 151 2.17 -15.55 10.28
CA LYS A 151 2.14 -16.96 9.83
C LYS A 151 1.05 -17.24 8.82
N ASN A 152 -0.06 -16.51 8.89
CA ASN A 152 -1.27 -16.78 8.11
C ASN A 152 -1.50 -15.75 7.01
N ILE A 153 -0.52 -14.90 6.72
CA ILE A 153 -0.58 -13.94 5.62
C ILE A 153 0.54 -14.20 4.63
N ASP A 154 0.22 -14.13 3.37
CA ASP A 154 1.20 -14.11 2.29
C ASP A 154 1.45 -12.67 1.84
N PHE A 155 2.69 -12.38 1.46
CA PHE A 155 3.08 -11.10 0.87
C PHE A 155 3.27 -11.28 -0.62
N TYR A 156 2.61 -10.44 -1.41
CA TYR A 156 2.58 -10.54 -2.87
C TYR A 156 3.35 -9.40 -3.52
N GLU A 157 3.84 -9.59 -4.75
CA GLU A 157 4.36 -8.51 -5.59
C GLU A 157 3.23 -7.66 -6.16
N GLY A 158 2.05 -8.26 -6.34
CA GLY A 158 0.83 -7.62 -6.80
C GLY A 158 -0.36 -8.56 -6.72
N ILE A 159 -1.52 -8.05 -7.06
CA ILE A 159 -2.81 -8.73 -7.00
C ILE A 159 -3.52 -8.55 -8.32
N VAL A 160 -4.23 -9.59 -8.76
CA VAL A 160 -5.15 -9.58 -9.89
C VAL A 160 -6.57 -9.62 -9.36
N LEU A 161 -7.33 -8.53 -9.54
CA LEU A 161 -8.75 -8.49 -9.21
C LEU A 161 -9.55 -8.84 -10.47
N LYS A 162 -10.38 -9.86 -10.36
CA LYS A 162 -11.24 -10.36 -11.45
C LYS A 162 -12.67 -9.88 -11.23
N TYR A 163 -13.12 -8.94 -12.04
CA TYR A 163 -14.50 -8.47 -12.02
C TYR A 163 -15.39 -9.47 -12.74
N ILE A 164 -16.16 -10.25 -11.98
CA ILE A 164 -16.93 -11.39 -12.49
C ILE A 164 -17.95 -10.95 -13.53
N PRO A 165 -18.77 -9.86 -13.34
CA PRO A 165 -19.82 -9.52 -14.29
C PRO A 165 -19.32 -9.25 -15.71
N ALA A 166 -18.12 -8.67 -15.86
CA ALA A 166 -17.55 -8.33 -17.17
C ALA A 166 -16.42 -9.29 -17.61
N GLY A 167 -15.99 -10.23 -16.77
CA GLY A 167 -14.84 -11.11 -17.03
C GLY A 167 -13.53 -10.34 -17.20
N LYS A 168 -13.43 -9.12 -16.65
CA LYS A 168 -12.30 -8.23 -16.80
C LYS A 168 -11.39 -8.23 -15.56
N ARG A 169 -10.16 -7.76 -15.74
CA ARG A 169 -9.14 -7.76 -14.68
C ARG A 169 -8.62 -6.37 -14.39
N ILE A 170 -8.37 -6.12 -13.11
CA ILE A 170 -7.64 -4.94 -12.60
C ILE A 170 -6.34 -5.46 -12.01
N LEU A 171 -5.25 -4.77 -12.25
CA LEU A 171 -3.97 -5.07 -11.62
C LEU A 171 -3.70 -4.08 -10.49
N ALA A 172 -3.32 -4.59 -9.33
CA ALA A 172 -2.95 -3.79 -8.17
C ALA A 172 -1.55 -4.18 -7.70
N PHE A 173 -0.64 -3.20 -7.61
CA PHE A 173 0.74 -3.39 -7.16
C PHE A 173 1.30 -2.06 -6.67
N HIS A 174 2.46 -2.08 -5.98
CA HIS A 174 2.94 -0.85 -5.34
C HIS A 174 3.33 0.26 -6.33
N GLY A 175 4.02 -0.06 -7.43
CA GLY A 175 4.46 0.93 -8.43
C GLY A 175 5.98 1.10 -8.50
N HIS A 176 6.75 0.71 -7.48
CA HIS A 176 8.21 0.78 -7.48
C HIS A 176 8.88 -0.04 -8.59
N GLN A 177 8.14 -0.97 -9.21
CA GLN A 177 8.64 -1.86 -10.27
C GLN A 177 9.15 -1.12 -11.52
N VAL A 178 8.72 0.13 -11.72
CA VAL A 178 9.20 0.99 -12.82
C VAL A 178 10.27 2.00 -12.37
N ASP A 179 10.56 2.10 -11.07
CA ASP A 179 11.58 2.98 -10.50
C ASP A 179 12.93 2.24 -10.31
N PHE A 180 13.92 2.58 -11.14
CA PHE A 180 15.25 1.95 -11.11
C PHE A 180 15.93 2.02 -9.73
N MET A 181 15.92 3.16 -9.09
CA MET A 181 16.61 3.34 -7.79
C MET A 181 15.94 2.53 -6.69
N ASN A 182 14.62 2.47 -6.68
CA ASN A 182 13.84 1.81 -5.63
C ASN A 182 13.58 0.32 -5.91
N CYS A 183 13.77 -0.12 -7.15
CA CYS A 183 13.65 -1.51 -7.55
C CYS A 183 15.01 -2.21 -7.62
N ASP A 184 15.86 -1.82 -8.56
CA ASP A 184 17.13 -2.55 -8.82
C ASP A 184 18.21 -2.24 -7.77
N LEU A 185 18.26 -1.00 -7.28
CA LEU A 185 19.23 -0.52 -6.30
C LEU A 185 18.68 -0.39 -4.86
N TRP A 186 17.54 -0.99 -4.55
CA TRP A 186 16.86 -0.83 -3.27
C TRP A 186 17.74 -1.10 -2.04
N ARG A 187 18.72 -2.02 -2.12
CA ARG A 187 19.66 -2.31 -1.03
C ARG A 187 20.58 -1.14 -0.75
N ILE A 188 21.04 -0.46 -1.81
CA ILE A 188 21.89 0.74 -1.71
C ILE A 188 21.04 1.88 -1.18
N SER A 189 19.86 2.12 -1.75
CA SER A 189 18.92 3.14 -1.28
C SER A 189 18.60 2.94 0.21
N ARG A 190 18.27 1.71 0.63
CA ARG A 190 18.05 1.38 2.04
C ARG A 190 19.25 1.68 2.93
N PHE A 191 20.46 1.36 2.48
CA PHE A 191 21.69 1.67 3.23
C PHE A 191 21.85 3.17 3.43
N LEU A 192 21.71 3.95 2.37
CA LEU A 192 21.81 5.41 2.41
C LEU A 192 20.76 6.02 3.33
N VAL A 193 19.50 5.58 3.20
CA VAL A 193 18.40 6.06 4.05
C VAL A 193 18.67 5.77 5.52
N ARG A 194 19.08 4.56 5.85
CA ARG A 194 19.28 4.11 7.24
C ARG A 194 20.44 4.77 7.94
N TYR A 195 21.58 4.90 7.25
CA TYR A 195 22.85 5.29 7.88
C TYR A 195 23.27 6.73 7.59
N ILE A 196 22.71 7.37 6.57
CA ILE A 196 23.03 8.75 6.22
C ILE A 196 21.83 9.66 6.46
N TRP A 197 20.69 9.39 5.78
CA TRP A 197 19.55 10.31 5.82
C TRP A 197 18.81 10.33 7.15
N ARG A 198 18.53 9.18 7.75
CA ARG A 198 17.83 9.11 9.05
C ARG A 198 18.53 9.92 10.15
N PRO A 199 19.86 9.83 10.36
CA PRO A 199 20.55 10.70 11.30
C PRO A 199 20.46 12.19 10.93
N MET A 200 20.55 12.52 9.63
CA MET A 200 20.47 13.91 9.16
C MET A 200 19.06 14.52 9.34
N GLU A 201 18.01 13.74 9.17
CA GLU A 201 16.64 14.17 9.49
C GLU A 201 16.53 14.64 10.96
N GLY A 202 17.17 13.92 11.89
CA GLY A 202 17.14 14.24 13.31
C GLY A 202 17.93 15.49 13.70
N ILE A 203 19.01 15.81 12.98
CA ILE A 203 19.93 16.91 13.33
C ILE A 203 19.55 18.20 12.61
N ALA A 204 19.16 18.13 11.34
CA ALA A 204 19.03 19.31 10.47
C ALA A 204 17.68 19.43 9.75
N GLY A 205 16.74 18.51 10.00
CA GLY A 205 15.40 18.53 9.36
C GLY A 205 15.41 18.28 7.85
N PHE A 206 16.52 17.78 7.30
CA PHE A 206 16.60 17.46 5.87
C PHE A 206 15.70 16.27 5.52
N LYS A 207 14.82 16.45 4.53
CA LYS A 207 14.01 15.36 3.98
C LYS A 207 14.82 14.55 2.97
N GLU A 208 14.51 13.27 2.88
CA GLU A 208 15.18 12.33 1.98
C GLU A 208 14.99 12.70 0.49
N PRO A 209 16.09 12.95 -0.28
CA PRO A 209 15.98 13.38 -1.68
C PRO A 209 15.71 12.22 -2.66
N VAL A 210 15.82 10.96 -2.21
CA VAL A 210 15.70 9.78 -3.08
C VAL A 210 14.24 9.34 -3.26
N SER A 211 13.36 9.74 -2.36
CA SER A 211 11.93 9.39 -2.43
C SER A 211 11.23 10.10 -3.59
N PRO A 212 10.41 9.39 -4.40
CA PRO A 212 9.54 10.02 -5.40
C PRO A 212 8.62 11.07 -4.79
N SER A 213 8.22 10.90 -3.54
CA SER A 213 7.35 11.81 -2.80
C SER A 213 8.01 13.15 -2.44
N SER A 214 9.34 13.19 -2.37
CA SER A 214 10.09 14.44 -2.13
C SER A 214 10.53 15.15 -3.42
N ASN A 215 10.37 14.50 -4.58
CA ASN A 215 10.72 15.04 -5.89
C ASN A 215 9.53 14.90 -6.85
N TYR A 216 8.75 15.97 -6.98
CA TYR A 216 7.54 16.04 -7.81
C TYR A 216 7.79 15.62 -9.26
N ASP A 217 8.89 16.07 -9.88
CA ASP A 217 9.21 15.73 -11.28
C ASP A 217 9.48 14.23 -11.46
N LYS A 218 10.11 13.60 -10.46
CA LYS A 218 10.36 12.16 -10.47
C LYS A 218 9.07 11.36 -10.30
N GLY A 219 8.21 11.76 -9.35
CA GLY A 219 6.90 11.16 -9.13
C GLY A 219 6.05 11.22 -10.39
N THR A 220 5.93 12.38 -11.01
CA THR A 220 5.17 12.57 -12.26
C THR A 220 5.68 11.70 -13.39
N LYS A 221 7.01 11.53 -13.55
CA LYS A 221 7.58 10.64 -14.59
C LYS A 221 7.20 9.17 -14.35
N ILE A 222 7.19 8.72 -13.10
CA ILE A 222 6.77 7.36 -12.73
C ILE A 222 5.29 7.16 -13.05
N ASP A 223 4.43 8.10 -12.67
CA ASP A 223 2.99 8.07 -12.95
C ASP A 223 2.72 8.00 -14.45
N MET A 224 3.42 8.83 -15.26
CA MET A 224 3.33 8.78 -16.72
C MET A 224 3.78 7.43 -17.29
N MET A 225 4.81 6.80 -16.72
CA MET A 225 5.25 5.46 -17.15
C MET A 225 4.20 4.40 -16.81
N LEU A 226 3.57 4.46 -15.64
CA LEU A 226 2.51 3.55 -15.22
C LEU A 226 1.25 3.71 -16.07
N GLU A 227 0.86 4.93 -16.40
CA GLU A 227 -0.24 5.17 -17.34
C GLU A 227 0.06 4.59 -18.74
N LYS A 228 1.29 4.76 -19.25
CA LYS A 228 1.69 4.14 -20.54
C LYS A 228 1.60 2.61 -20.47
N VAL A 229 1.96 2.01 -19.33
CA VAL A 229 1.81 0.56 -19.13
C VAL A 229 0.33 0.18 -19.11
N ALA A 230 -0.52 0.91 -18.37
CA ALA A 230 -1.95 0.66 -18.28
C ALA A 230 -2.63 0.67 -19.66
N ARG A 231 -2.33 1.68 -20.49
CA ARG A 231 -2.84 1.77 -21.87
C ARG A 231 -2.32 0.65 -22.76
N LYS A 232 -1.03 0.35 -22.69
CA LYS A 232 -0.42 -0.73 -23.50
C LYS A 232 -1.03 -2.10 -23.17
N GLU A 233 -1.22 -2.38 -21.90
CA GLU A 233 -1.82 -3.63 -21.43
C GLU A 233 -3.36 -3.63 -21.53
N ARG A 234 -3.98 -2.48 -21.84
CA ARG A 234 -5.44 -2.27 -21.87
C ARG A 234 -6.10 -2.73 -20.57
N LYS A 235 -5.51 -2.38 -19.44
CA LYS A 235 -5.95 -2.78 -18.10
C LYS A 235 -5.97 -1.62 -17.14
N ILE A 236 -6.96 -1.62 -16.26
CA ILE A 236 -6.96 -0.75 -15.09
C ILE A 236 -5.81 -1.16 -14.20
N ILE A 237 -5.00 -0.18 -13.78
CA ILE A 237 -3.88 -0.36 -12.84
C ILE A 237 -4.12 0.53 -11.63
N ILE A 238 -3.99 -0.03 -10.42
CA ILE A 238 -4.07 0.68 -9.15
C ILE A 238 -2.73 0.55 -8.43
N CYS A 239 -2.11 1.69 -8.09
CA CYS A 239 -0.81 1.75 -7.42
C CYS A 239 -0.79 2.77 -6.26
N GLY A 240 0.37 2.83 -5.57
CA GLY A 240 0.82 3.86 -4.66
C GLY A 240 2.18 4.42 -5.09
N HIS A 241 3.17 4.44 -4.18
CA HIS A 241 4.59 4.72 -4.38
C HIS A 241 4.96 6.18 -4.66
N THR A 242 4.24 6.89 -5.52
CA THR A 242 4.56 8.29 -5.85
C THR A 242 3.94 9.28 -4.87
N HIS A 243 3.06 8.82 -4.00
CA HIS A 243 2.26 9.60 -3.07
C HIS A 243 1.31 10.62 -3.74
N ASN A 244 1.16 10.57 -5.06
CA ASN A 244 0.22 11.39 -5.79
C ASN A 244 -1.16 10.72 -5.78
N ASP A 245 -2.19 11.44 -5.38
CA ASP A 245 -3.57 10.98 -5.47
C ASP A 245 -4.09 11.17 -6.91
N ILE A 246 -4.23 10.07 -7.68
CA ILE A 246 -4.62 10.12 -9.10
C ILE A 246 -5.92 9.35 -9.33
N PHE A 247 -6.89 10.06 -9.90
CA PHE A 247 -8.16 9.50 -10.34
C PHE A 247 -8.47 10.02 -11.75
N PRO A 248 -8.17 9.26 -12.82
CA PRO A 248 -8.35 9.72 -14.20
C PRO A 248 -9.83 9.79 -14.54
N LYS A 249 -10.22 10.72 -15.44
CA LYS A 249 -11.52 10.62 -16.10
C LYS A 249 -11.54 9.42 -17.05
N VAL A 250 -12.72 8.81 -17.23
CA VAL A 250 -12.89 7.59 -18.03
C VAL A 250 -12.24 7.68 -19.42
N SER A 251 -12.31 8.84 -20.08
CA SER A 251 -11.73 9.05 -21.42
C SER A 251 -10.23 9.41 -21.41
N GLU A 252 -9.62 9.59 -20.25
CA GLU A 252 -8.28 10.16 -20.12
C GLU A 252 -7.22 9.17 -19.64
N GLY A 253 -7.60 8.09 -18.93
CA GLY A 253 -6.61 7.16 -18.41
C GLY A 253 -7.17 5.89 -17.77
N LEU A 254 -6.25 4.95 -17.46
CA LEU A 254 -6.51 3.67 -16.81
C LEU A 254 -5.66 3.47 -15.55
N TYR A 255 -4.81 4.43 -15.21
CA TYR A 255 -3.93 4.39 -14.05
C TYR A 255 -4.51 5.19 -12.90
N PHE A 256 -4.65 4.54 -11.75
CA PHE A 256 -5.09 5.09 -10.49
C PHE A 256 -3.97 5.03 -9.47
N ASN A 257 -3.88 6.05 -8.62
CA ASN A 257 -2.97 6.03 -7.48
C ASN A 257 -3.73 6.43 -6.21
N ASP A 258 -3.60 5.62 -5.15
CA ASP A 258 -4.32 5.83 -3.90
C ASP A 258 -3.71 6.92 -3.01
N GLY A 259 -2.61 7.55 -3.45
CA GLY A 259 -1.90 8.58 -2.72
C GLY A 259 -1.06 8.03 -1.59
N CYS A 260 -1.22 8.53 -0.36
CA CYS A 260 -0.45 8.06 0.77
C CYS A 260 -1.11 8.34 2.13
N CYS A 261 -0.47 7.84 3.19
CA CYS A 261 -0.86 8.08 4.58
C CYS A 261 0.05 9.06 5.33
N VAL A 262 1.01 9.69 4.66
CA VAL A 262 2.07 10.48 5.32
C VAL A 262 1.97 12.00 5.14
N PHE A 263 1.09 12.49 4.28
CA PHE A 263 0.86 13.94 4.16
C PHE A 263 0.15 14.46 5.41
N PRO A 264 0.55 15.64 5.93
CA PRO A 264 -0.01 16.17 7.16
C PRO A 264 -1.54 16.26 7.14
N SER A 265 -2.17 15.80 8.22
CA SER A 265 -3.59 15.95 8.52
C SER A 265 -4.57 15.24 7.58
N SER A 266 -4.09 14.38 6.68
CA SER A 266 -4.96 13.60 5.81
C SER A 266 -4.31 12.31 5.31
N ILE A 267 -5.14 11.34 4.93
CA ILE A 267 -4.74 10.14 4.18
C ILE A 267 -5.68 9.95 3.01
N THR A 268 -5.23 9.26 1.97
CA THR A 268 -6.03 8.94 0.80
C THR A 268 -6.15 7.43 0.60
N THR A 269 -7.19 7.00 -0.08
CA THR A 269 -7.51 5.59 -0.35
C THR A 269 -8.31 5.50 -1.63
N ILE A 270 -8.21 4.37 -2.36
CA ILE A 270 -9.17 4.04 -3.42
C ILE A 270 -10.16 3.03 -2.87
N GLU A 271 -11.44 3.23 -3.14
CA GLU A 271 -12.52 2.32 -2.80
C GLU A 271 -13.20 1.76 -4.03
N ILE A 272 -13.53 0.47 -3.99
CA ILE A 272 -14.49 -0.16 -4.89
C ILE A 272 -15.70 -0.60 -4.06
N LYS A 273 -16.89 -0.10 -4.42
CA LYS A 273 -18.14 -0.44 -3.74
C LYS A 273 -19.31 -0.31 -4.69
N ASN A 274 -20.20 -1.30 -4.73
CA ASN A 274 -21.39 -1.30 -5.60
C ASN A 274 -21.04 -1.12 -7.09
N GLY A 275 -19.95 -1.73 -7.57
CA GLY A 275 -19.44 -1.56 -8.94
C GLY A 275 -18.87 -0.18 -9.26
N LEU A 276 -18.75 0.70 -8.26
CA LEU A 276 -18.21 2.05 -8.39
C LEU A 276 -16.80 2.11 -7.82
N ILE A 277 -15.91 2.84 -8.50
CA ILE A 277 -14.57 3.19 -8.00
C ILE A 277 -14.56 4.65 -7.55
N SER A 278 -13.89 4.95 -6.44
CA SER A 278 -13.79 6.30 -5.88
C SER A 278 -12.43 6.53 -5.25
N LEU A 279 -11.90 7.74 -5.37
CA LEU A 279 -10.77 8.22 -4.58
C LEU A 279 -11.31 8.97 -3.37
N VAL A 280 -10.85 8.60 -2.19
CA VAL A 280 -11.37 9.04 -0.90
C VAL A 280 -10.26 9.70 -0.09
N LYS A 281 -10.56 10.82 0.53
CA LYS A 281 -9.70 11.50 1.49
C LYS A 281 -10.31 11.46 2.89
N TRP A 282 -9.50 11.02 3.85
CA TRP A 282 -9.81 11.07 5.27
C TRP A 282 -9.03 12.21 5.89
N ARG A 283 -9.70 13.10 6.61
CA ARG A 283 -9.06 14.24 7.28
C ARG A 283 -9.75 14.58 8.59
N ILE A 284 -9.07 15.34 9.43
CA ILE A 284 -9.67 15.91 10.64
C ILE A 284 -10.46 17.15 10.23
N GLU A 285 -11.69 17.23 10.70
CA GLU A 285 -12.55 18.41 10.63
C GLU A 285 -13.06 18.79 12.01
N VAL A 286 -13.56 20.00 12.14
CA VAL A 286 -14.17 20.54 13.37
C VAL A 286 -15.65 20.72 13.12
N ASP A 287 -16.49 20.23 14.03
CA ASP A 287 -17.93 20.48 13.97
C ASP A 287 -18.33 21.85 14.55
N ASN A 288 -19.63 22.17 14.48
CA ASN A 288 -20.17 23.43 15.00
C ASN A 288 -20.02 23.60 16.52
N ASN A 289 -19.68 22.54 17.25
CA ASN A 289 -19.45 22.54 18.70
C ASN A 289 -17.94 22.57 19.02
N ASN A 290 -17.07 22.84 18.04
CA ASN A 290 -15.61 22.80 18.17
C ASN A 290 -15.04 21.41 18.51
N ILE A 291 -15.76 20.32 18.18
CA ILE A 291 -15.31 18.96 18.39
C ILE A 291 -14.56 18.46 17.14
N LEU A 292 -13.34 17.97 17.34
CA LEU A 292 -12.54 17.36 16.29
C LEU A 292 -13.07 15.96 15.95
N PHE A 293 -13.28 15.68 14.66
CA PHE A 293 -13.66 14.37 14.18
C PHE A 293 -12.96 14.02 12.88
N VAL A 294 -12.85 12.73 12.57
CA VAL A 294 -12.29 12.25 11.32
C VAL A 294 -13.41 12.09 10.30
N LYS A 295 -13.32 12.85 9.20
CA LYS A 295 -14.30 12.83 8.11
C LYS A 295 -13.75 12.12 6.87
N LYS A 296 -14.64 11.39 6.22
CA LYS A 296 -14.43 10.73 4.94
C LYS A 296 -15.05 11.56 3.82
N ASN A 297 -14.28 11.98 2.83
CA ASN A 297 -14.73 12.75 1.69
C ASN A 297 -14.34 12.04 0.38
N ILE A 298 -15.25 11.96 -0.58
CA ILE A 298 -14.93 11.52 -1.93
C ILE A 298 -14.32 12.73 -2.66
N ILE A 299 -13.13 12.57 -3.22
CA ILE A 299 -12.39 13.61 -3.95
C ILE A 299 -12.21 13.26 -5.44
N GLY A 300 -12.51 12.01 -5.83
CA GLY A 300 -12.56 11.56 -7.22
C GLY A 300 -13.62 10.48 -7.40
N GLY A 301 -14.40 10.55 -8.48
CA GLY A 301 -15.57 9.69 -8.66
C GLY A 301 -16.76 10.10 -7.77
N PRO A 302 -17.70 9.17 -7.44
CA PRO A 302 -17.74 7.76 -7.82
C PRO A 302 -18.01 7.56 -9.33
N GLU A 303 -17.30 6.61 -9.94
CA GLU A 303 -17.44 6.29 -11.37
C GLU A 303 -17.64 4.78 -11.55
N LYS A 304 -18.46 4.35 -12.54
CA LYS A 304 -18.65 2.94 -12.83
C LYS A 304 -17.36 2.32 -13.35
N ILE A 305 -16.94 1.22 -12.73
CA ILE A 305 -15.71 0.52 -13.14
C ILE A 305 -15.82 -0.02 -14.56
N GLU A 306 -17.04 -0.35 -15.00
CA GLU A 306 -17.35 -0.84 -16.34
C GLU A 306 -17.00 0.17 -17.43
N ASN A 307 -17.19 1.48 -17.16
CA ASN A 307 -16.85 2.54 -18.11
C ASN A 307 -15.35 2.54 -18.43
N TYR A 308 -14.48 2.26 -17.44
CA TYR A 308 -13.04 2.11 -17.67
C TYR A 308 -12.69 0.82 -18.43
N PHE A 309 -13.42 -0.27 -18.23
CA PHE A 309 -13.25 -1.47 -19.03
C PHE A 309 -13.65 -1.27 -20.49
N GLU A 310 -14.72 -0.52 -20.74
CA GLU A 310 -15.10 -0.14 -22.10
C GLU A 310 -14.07 0.77 -22.76
N TYR A 311 -13.59 1.77 -22.05
CA TYR A 311 -12.51 2.62 -22.53
C TYR A 311 -11.25 1.81 -22.87
N ALA A 312 -10.83 0.90 -21.98
CA ALA A 312 -9.68 0.03 -22.23
C ALA A 312 -9.83 -0.87 -23.45
N ARG A 313 -11.06 -1.31 -23.77
CA ARG A 313 -11.34 -2.11 -24.97
C ARG A 313 -11.17 -1.29 -26.26
N ASN A 314 -11.48 0.00 -26.20
CA ASN A 314 -11.47 0.90 -27.36
C ASN A 314 -10.09 1.54 -27.64
N LEU A 315 -9.09 1.32 -26.77
CA LEU A 315 -7.69 1.70 -26.99
C LEU A 315 -7.00 0.70 -27.94
#